data_f74ce9f7e6b3358def09fa7dc86848ae
#
_entry.id   f74ce9f7e6b3358def09fa7dc86848ae
#
_cell.length_a   1.000
_cell.length_b   1.000
_cell.length_c   1.000
_cell.angle_alpha   90.00
_cell.angle_beta   90.00
_cell.angle_gamma   90.00
#
_symmetry.space_group_name_H-M   'P 1'
#
loop_
_entity.id
_entity.type
_entity.pdbx_description
1 polymer ?
#
loop_
_entity_poly.entity_id
_entity_poly.type
_entity_poly.pdbx_seq_one_letter_code
_entity_poly.pdbx_strand_id
1 'polypeptide(L)'
;FRELKVGPNKGEKVPTELCALLQGHSRIKDNRPDLSNPDYDVDVLVIGGGGAGSSAAIEAHKNGANVMIVTKLRIGDANTMMAEGGIQAADKPNDSPAQHYLDAFGGGHFAAKPELLYKLVNEAPEAIQWLNDLGVEFDKAPDGTMITTHGGGTSRKRMHAAKDYSGAEIM
;
A
#
# COMPACT_ATOMS: atom_id res chain seq x y z
N PHE A 1 13.33 32.35 4.82
CA PHE A 1 12.22 32.32 3.87
C PHE A 1 12.69 32.79 2.50
N ARG A 2 12.21 32.14 1.44
CA ARG A 2 12.45 32.48 0.04
C ARG A 2 11.13 32.46 -0.73
N GLU A 3 11.07 33.23 -1.81
CA GLU A 3 9.90 33.25 -2.68
C GLU A 3 9.92 32.05 -3.64
N LEU A 4 8.79 31.35 -3.74
CA LEU A 4 8.58 30.27 -4.70
C LEU A 4 8.52 30.84 -6.13
N LYS A 5 9.26 30.22 -7.04
CA LYS A 5 9.31 30.61 -8.47
C LYS A 5 8.52 29.66 -9.37
N VAL A 6 8.01 28.55 -8.83
CA VAL A 6 7.33 27.48 -9.58
C VAL A 6 6.05 27.05 -8.88
N GLY A 7 5.16 26.43 -9.65
CA GLY A 7 3.93 25.81 -9.15
C GLY A 7 2.79 26.80 -8.89
N PRO A 8 1.64 26.29 -8.38
CA PRO A 8 0.45 27.09 -8.10
C PRO A 8 0.68 28.20 -7.06
N ASN A 9 1.62 27.99 -6.15
CA ASN A 9 1.96 28.92 -5.07
C ASN A 9 3.14 29.83 -5.41
N LYS A 10 3.43 30.04 -6.71
CA LYS A 10 4.46 30.98 -7.17
C LYS A 10 4.21 32.38 -6.60
N GLY A 11 5.26 32.97 -6.02
CA GLY A 11 5.19 34.28 -5.36
C GLY A 11 5.04 34.22 -3.83
N GLU A 12 4.65 33.07 -3.27
CA GLU A 12 4.56 32.92 -1.83
C GLU A 12 5.94 32.77 -1.17
N LYS A 13 6.07 33.32 0.04
CA LYS A 13 7.28 33.17 0.87
C LYS A 13 7.17 31.92 1.73
N VAL A 14 8.05 30.98 1.50
CA VAL A 14 8.12 29.70 2.24
C VAL A 14 9.50 29.53 2.90
N PRO A 15 9.65 28.62 3.87
CA PRO A 15 10.95 28.26 4.42
C PRO A 15 11.96 27.90 3.32
N THR A 16 13.21 28.29 3.50
CA THR A 16 14.26 28.12 2.47
C THR A 16 14.42 26.66 2.05
N GLU A 17 14.32 25.73 3.00
CA GLU A 17 14.43 24.28 2.78
C GLU A 17 13.26 23.77 1.92
N LEU A 18 12.05 24.20 2.24
CA LEU A 18 10.86 23.85 1.46
C LEU A 18 10.95 24.41 0.04
N CYS A 19 11.40 25.67 -0.12
CA CYS A 19 11.63 26.28 -1.43
C CYS A 19 12.63 25.47 -2.25
N ALA A 20 13.72 25.01 -1.65
CA ALA A 20 14.74 24.20 -2.32
C ALA A 20 14.19 22.84 -2.78
N LEU A 21 13.33 22.20 -1.98
CA LEU A 21 12.66 20.94 -2.35
C LEU A 21 11.69 21.15 -3.52
N LEU A 22 10.79 22.12 -3.41
CA LEU A 22 9.77 22.39 -4.42
C LEU A 22 10.34 22.87 -5.76
N GLN A 23 11.49 23.55 -5.74
CA GLN A 23 12.21 24.01 -6.92
C GLN A 23 13.33 23.07 -7.37
N GLY A 24 13.46 21.92 -6.71
CA GLY A 24 14.45 20.91 -7.06
C GLY A 24 14.28 20.45 -8.52
N HIS A 25 15.38 20.14 -9.14
CA HIS A 25 15.40 19.53 -10.49
C HIS A 25 16.12 18.20 -10.47
N SER A 26 15.89 17.41 -11.49
CA SER A 26 16.47 16.07 -11.60
C SER A 26 18.01 16.13 -11.58
N ARG A 27 18.61 15.33 -10.70
CA ARG A 27 20.07 15.15 -10.63
C ARG A 27 20.61 14.29 -11.78
N ILE A 28 19.72 13.59 -12.48
CA ILE A 28 20.05 12.72 -13.62
C ILE A 28 20.19 13.55 -14.91
N LYS A 29 19.71 14.81 -14.92
CA LYS A 29 19.69 15.65 -16.13
C LYS A 29 21.07 15.81 -16.77
N ASP A 30 22.10 15.96 -15.93
CA ASP A 30 23.47 16.22 -16.36
C ASP A 30 24.34 14.96 -16.44
N ASN A 31 23.86 13.84 -15.88
CA ASN A 31 24.51 12.51 -15.86
C ASN A 31 23.51 11.45 -16.33
N ARG A 32 23.13 11.48 -17.59
CA ARG A 32 22.26 10.45 -18.17
C ARG A 32 23.01 9.13 -18.25
N PRO A 33 22.49 8.04 -17.66
CA PRO A 33 23.08 6.73 -17.85
C PRO A 33 23.02 6.35 -19.31
N ASP A 34 24.04 5.63 -19.77
CA ASP A 34 24.04 4.99 -21.09
C ASP A 34 23.09 3.76 -21.02
N LEU A 35 22.03 3.81 -21.79
CA LEU A 35 21.02 2.74 -21.88
C LEU A 35 21.22 1.84 -23.10
N SER A 36 22.32 1.99 -23.84
CA SER A 36 22.59 1.20 -25.05
C SER A 36 22.91 -0.28 -24.72
N ASN A 37 23.35 -0.54 -23.50
CA ASN A 37 23.67 -1.89 -23.03
C ASN A 37 23.22 -2.06 -21.57
N PRO A 38 21.94 -2.33 -21.30
CA PRO A 38 21.43 -2.51 -19.95
C PRO A 38 21.92 -3.82 -19.34
N ASP A 39 22.23 -3.83 -18.03
CA ASP A 39 22.60 -5.05 -17.31
C ASP A 39 21.41 -6.02 -17.17
N TYR A 40 20.19 -5.48 -17.16
CA TYR A 40 18.94 -6.23 -17.00
C TYR A 40 17.90 -5.70 -17.98
N ASP A 41 17.18 -6.62 -18.61
CA ASP A 41 16.02 -6.36 -19.47
C ASP A 41 14.85 -7.21 -18.98
N VAL A 42 13.77 -6.56 -18.57
CA VAL A 42 12.61 -7.20 -17.94
C VAL A 42 11.30 -6.59 -18.46
N ASP A 43 10.23 -7.38 -18.46
CA ASP A 43 8.91 -6.90 -18.89
C ASP A 43 8.32 -5.91 -17.89
N VAL A 44 8.53 -6.15 -16.58
CA VAL A 44 8.00 -5.31 -15.50
C VAL A 44 9.07 -5.03 -14.45
N LEU A 45 9.41 -3.77 -14.29
CA LEU A 45 10.26 -3.30 -13.19
C LEU A 45 9.41 -2.70 -12.07
N VAL A 46 9.40 -3.34 -10.90
CA VAL A 46 8.72 -2.85 -9.70
C VAL A 46 9.71 -2.09 -8.81
N ILE A 47 9.40 -0.83 -8.52
CA ILE A 47 10.23 0.02 -7.66
C ILE A 47 9.59 0.09 -6.27
N GLY A 48 10.14 -0.65 -5.32
CA GLY A 48 9.68 -0.77 -3.94
C GLY A 48 9.24 -2.19 -3.58
N GLY A 49 9.79 -2.73 -2.49
CA GLY A 49 9.59 -4.11 -2.03
C GLY A 49 8.67 -4.21 -0.81
N GLY A 50 7.68 -3.33 -0.67
CA GLY A 50 6.60 -3.45 0.33
C GLY A 50 5.38 -4.18 -0.23
N GLY A 51 4.31 -4.29 0.54
CA GLY A 51 3.11 -5.05 0.18
C GLY A 51 2.56 -4.74 -1.22
N ALA A 52 2.44 -3.47 -1.58
CA ALA A 52 1.97 -3.07 -2.91
C ALA A 52 2.88 -3.54 -4.04
N GLY A 53 4.21 -3.36 -3.87
CA GLY A 53 5.18 -3.78 -4.88
C GLY A 53 5.27 -5.29 -5.00
N SER A 54 5.24 -6.00 -3.88
CA SER A 54 5.25 -7.48 -3.86
C SER A 54 3.99 -8.04 -4.52
N SER A 55 2.81 -7.49 -4.22
CA SER A 55 1.55 -7.88 -4.86
C SER A 55 1.58 -7.65 -6.38
N ALA A 56 2.05 -6.47 -6.81
CA ALA A 56 2.18 -6.16 -8.24
C ALA A 56 3.14 -7.11 -8.96
N ALA A 57 4.26 -7.45 -8.32
CA ALA A 57 5.24 -8.38 -8.87
C ALA A 57 4.69 -9.81 -8.99
N ILE A 58 3.99 -10.30 -7.97
CA ILE A 58 3.36 -11.62 -7.95
C ILE A 58 2.33 -11.71 -9.08
N GLU A 59 1.46 -10.72 -9.21
CA GLU A 59 0.42 -10.72 -10.24
C GLU A 59 0.99 -10.58 -11.65
N ALA A 60 2.01 -9.76 -11.85
CA ALA A 60 2.68 -9.68 -13.13
C ALA A 60 3.35 -11.02 -13.50
N HIS A 61 4.04 -11.65 -12.54
CA HIS A 61 4.66 -12.94 -12.74
C HIS A 61 3.66 -14.06 -13.04
N LYS A 62 2.55 -14.12 -12.32
CA LYS A 62 1.46 -15.08 -12.60
C LYS A 62 0.89 -14.95 -14.01
N ASN A 63 0.95 -13.75 -14.59
CA ASN A 63 0.55 -13.49 -15.98
C ASN A 63 1.68 -13.68 -17.00
N GLY A 64 2.78 -14.30 -16.60
CA GLY A 64 3.87 -14.72 -17.49
C GLY A 64 4.95 -13.67 -17.75
N ALA A 65 4.91 -12.53 -17.06
CA ALA A 65 5.93 -11.50 -17.20
C ALA A 65 7.25 -11.88 -16.50
N ASN A 66 8.38 -11.50 -17.10
CA ASN A 66 9.67 -11.47 -16.44
C ASN A 66 9.73 -10.21 -15.55
N VAL A 67 9.83 -10.41 -14.24
CA VAL A 67 9.65 -9.32 -13.26
C VAL A 67 10.92 -9.11 -12.45
N MET A 68 11.28 -7.86 -12.23
CA MET A 68 12.33 -7.47 -11.29
C MET A 68 11.76 -6.50 -10.23
N ILE A 69 12.10 -6.74 -8.96
CA ILE A 69 11.86 -5.80 -7.88
C ILE A 69 13.17 -5.12 -7.51
N VAL A 70 13.18 -3.79 -7.49
CA VAL A 70 14.27 -3.00 -6.92
C VAL A 70 13.79 -2.30 -5.66
N THR A 71 14.56 -2.39 -4.59
CA THR A 71 14.20 -1.83 -3.29
C THR A 71 15.39 -1.16 -2.63
N LYS A 72 15.11 -0.16 -1.80
CA LYS A 72 16.14 0.61 -1.08
C LYS A 72 16.85 -0.23 -0.01
N LEU A 73 16.10 -1.11 0.65
CA LEU A 73 16.56 -2.00 1.71
C LEU A 73 16.41 -3.46 1.25
N ARG A 74 16.47 -4.42 2.17
CA ARG A 74 16.15 -5.82 1.84
C ARG A 74 14.70 -5.93 1.36
N ILE A 75 14.40 -6.97 0.62
CA ILE A 75 13.02 -7.30 0.27
C ILE A 75 12.19 -7.49 1.55
N GLY A 76 11.01 -6.93 1.60
CA GLY A 76 10.16 -6.93 2.78
C GLY A 76 10.44 -5.81 3.80
N ASP A 77 11.63 -5.24 3.86
CA ASP A 77 11.96 -4.11 4.74
C ASP A 77 11.22 -2.83 4.30
N ALA A 78 9.95 -2.73 4.64
CA ALA A 78 9.06 -1.64 4.24
C ALA A 78 8.04 -1.35 5.36
N ASN A 79 7.26 -0.29 5.21
CA ASN A 79 6.23 0.06 6.20
C ASN A 79 5.18 -1.04 6.38
N THR A 80 4.94 -1.86 5.37
CA THR A 80 4.03 -3.01 5.48
C THR A 80 4.49 -3.98 6.58
N MET A 81 5.77 -4.32 6.62
CA MET A 81 6.33 -5.22 7.64
C MET A 81 6.17 -4.69 9.07
N MET A 82 6.09 -3.37 9.23
CA MET A 82 5.98 -2.70 10.52
C MET A 82 4.52 -2.57 11.01
N ALA A 83 3.55 -2.99 10.23
CA ALA A 83 2.13 -2.92 10.60
C ALA A 83 1.80 -4.01 11.63
N GLU A 84 1.28 -3.59 12.78
CA GLU A 84 0.94 -4.49 13.89
C GLU A 84 -0.50 -4.99 13.78
N GLY A 85 -1.49 -4.13 13.91
CA GLY A 85 -2.90 -4.44 14.10
C GLY A 85 -3.50 -5.47 13.17
N GLY A 86 -3.74 -5.15 11.93
CA GLY A 86 -4.38 -6.05 10.97
C GLY A 86 -4.98 -5.34 9.77
N ILE A 87 -5.69 -6.11 8.94
CA ILE A 87 -6.34 -5.63 7.71
C ILE A 87 -7.85 -5.70 7.88
N GLN A 88 -8.56 -4.65 7.50
CA GLN A 88 -10.02 -4.60 7.53
C GLN A 88 -10.61 -5.10 6.21
N ALA A 89 -11.51 -6.10 6.30
CA ALA A 89 -12.28 -6.59 5.16
C ALA A 89 -13.66 -7.04 5.60
N ALA A 90 -14.69 -6.60 4.90
CA ALA A 90 -16.09 -6.91 5.21
C ALA A 90 -16.49 -8.25 4.57
N ASP A 91 -15.95 -9.36 5.07
CA ASP A 91 -16.13 -10.73 4.56
C ASP A 91 -17.13 -11.59 5.37
N LYS A 92 -17.71 -11.02 6.45
CA LYS A 92 -18.65 -11.74 7.30
C LYS A 92 -20.10 -11.43 6.97
N PRO A 93 -21.05 -12.37 7.22
CA PRO A 93 -22.47 -12.21 6.86
C PRO A 93 -23.17 -11.00 7.51
N ASN A 94 -22.66 -10.51 8.64
CA ASN A 94 -23.21 -9.37 9.38
C ASN A 94 -22.54 -8.04 9.02
N ASP A 95 -21.75 -8.01 7.95
CA ASP A 95 -21.05 -6.83 7.46
C ASP A 95 -21.20 -6.70 5.94
N SER A 96 -20.75 -5.58 5.36
CA SER A 96 -20.77 -5.37 3.92
C SER A 96 -19.72 -4.34 3.51
N PRO A 97 -19.24 -4.38 2.24
CA PRO A 97 -18.41 -3.33 1.68
C PRO A 97 -19.02 -1.93 1.81
N ALA A 98 -20.35 -1.81 1.69
CA ALA A 98 -21.04 -0.53 1.86
C ALA A 98 -20.90 0.02 3.29
N GLN A 99 -21.07 -0.85 4.32
CA GLN A 99 -20.87 -0.44 5.71
C GLN A 99 -19.39 -0.12 5.99
N HIS A 100 -18.48 -0.90 5.40
CA HIS A 100 -17.04 -0.63 5.48
C HIS A 100 -16.70 0.73 4.85
N TYR A 101 -17.30 1.04 3.70
CA TYR A 101 -17.11 2.34 3.03
C TYR A 101 -17.56 3.50 3.93
N LEU A 102 -18.75 3.41 4.55
CA LEU A 102 -19.25 4.46 5.43
C LEU A 102 -18.36 4.70 6.65
N ASP A 103 -17.92 3.62 7.29
CA ASP A 103 -17.01 3.69 8.43
C ASP A 103 -15.67 4.35 8.05
N ALA A 104 -15.07 3.90 6.96
CA ALA A 104 -13.77 4.40 6.50
C ALA A 104 -13.85 5.84 5.98
N PHE A 105 -14.90 6.20 5.25
CA PHE A 105 -15.09 7.55 4.72
C PHE A 105 -15.36 8.55 5.84
N GLY A 106 -16.22 8.18 6.81
CA GLY A 106 -16.47 9.00 7.99
C GLY A 106 -15.25 9.10 8.91
N GLY A 107 -14.58 7.99 9.18
CA GLY A 107 -13.35 7.95 9.98
C GLY A 107 -12.20 8.76 9.37
N GLY A 108 -12.15 8.82 8.05
CA GLY A 108 -11.23 9.66 7.29
C GLY A 108 -11.67 11.12 7.12
N HIS A 109 -12.68 11.57 7.88
CA HIS A 109 -13.25 12.93 7.80
C HIS A 109 -13.64 13.34 6.38
N PHE A 110 -14.13 12.39 5.59
CA PHE A 110 -14.55 12.58 4.19
C PHE A 110 -13.45 13.07 3.24
N ALA A 111 -12.17 12.89 3.61
CA ALA A 111 -11.02 13.32 2.80
C ALA A 111 -10.57 12.29 1.76
N ALA A 112 -11.06 11.05 1.85
CA ALA A 112 -10.70 10.01 0.90
C ALA A 112 -11.25 10.33 -0.51
N LYS A 113 -10.53 9.88 -1.55
CA LYS A 113 -11.08 9.85 -2.92
C LYS A 113 -12.13 8.74 -3.00
N PRO A 114 -13.41 9.06 -3.28
CA PRO A 114 -14.51 8.09 -3.22
C PRO A 114 -14.28 6.84 -4.09
N GLU A 115 -13.78 7.02 -5.30
CA GLU A 115 -13.53 5.94 -6.24
C GLU A 115 -12.45 4.96 -5.77
N LEU A 116 -11.40 5.46 -5.09
CA LEU A 116 -10.34 4.62 -4.54
C LEU A 116 -10.82 3.87 -3.30
N LEU A 117 -11.57 4.54 -2.43
CA LEU A 117 -12.15 3.90 -1.26
C LEU A 117 -13.18 2.84 -1.67
N TYR A 118 -14.00 3.11 -2.69
CA TYR A 118 -14.94 2.12 -3.24
C TYR A 118 -14.21 0.86 -3.69
N LYS A 119 -13.14 1.02 -4.48
CA LYS A 119 -12.30 -0.10 -4.93
C LYS A 119 -11.74 -0.88 -3.74
N LEU A 120 -11.12 -0.19 -2.79
CA LEU A 120 -10.52 -0.80 -1.60
C LEU A 120 -11.52 -1.68 -0.85
N VAL A 121 -12.68 -1.17 -0.49
CA VAL A 121 -13.63 -1.91 0.35
C VAL A 121 -14.32 -3.07 -0.37
N ASN A 122 -14.50 -2.97 -1.69
CA ASN A 122 -15.10 -4.05 -2.48
C ASN A 122 -14.11 -5.18 -2.76
N GLU A 123 -12.82 -4.88 -2.92
CA GLU A 123 -11.79 -5.89 -3.20
C GLU A 123 -11.17 -6.47 -1.91
N ALA A 124 -11.37 -5.82 -0.75
CA ALA A 124 -10.77 -6.26 0.50
C ALA A 124 -11.11 -7.72 0.90
N PRO A 125 -12.35 -8.23 0.77
CA PRO A 125 -12.65 -9.63 1.08
C PRO A 125 -11.85 -10.62 0.24
N GLU A 126 -11.72 -10.35 -1.05
CA GLU A 126 -10.95 -11.17 -1.98
C GLU A 126 -9.45 -11.09 -1.68
N ALA A 127 -8.95 -9.89 -1.34
CA ALA A 127 -7.56 -9.69 -0.96
C ALA A 127 -7.17 -10.47 0.31
N ILE A 128 -8.03 -10.56 1.32
CA ILE A 128 -7.81 -11.37 2.51
C ILE A 128 -7.71 -12.85 2.15
N GLN A 129 -8.61 -13.34 1.30
CA GLN A 129 -8.55 -14.72 0.85
C GLN A 129 -7.27 -15.01 0.07
N TRP A 130 -6.90 -14.11 -0.85
CA TRP A 130 -5.67 -14.20 -1.61
C TRP A 130 -4.41 -14.25 -0.72
N LEU A 131 -4.35 -13.44 0.33
CA LEU A 131 -3.24 -13.49 1.31
C LEU A 131 -3.23 -14.81 2.08
N ASN A 132 -4.38 -15.30 2.51
CA ASN A 132 -4.49 -16.62 3.17
C ASN A 132 -4.02 -17.75 2.24
N ASP A 133 -4.35 -17.69 0.96
CA ASP A 133 -3.95 -18.69 -0.04
C ASP A 133 -2.44 -18.64 -0.34
N LEU A 134 -1.80 -17.47 -0.13
CA LEU A 134 -0.35 -17.31 -0.18
C LEU A 134 0.36 -17.83 1.08
N GLY A 135 -0.40 -18.19 2.13
CA GLY A 135 0.15 -18.77 3.35
C GLY A 135 0.19 -17.84 4.56
N VAL A 136 -0.44 -16.66 4.49
CA VAL A 136 -0.54 -15.78 5.67
C VAL A 136 -1.39 -16.45 6.75
N GLU A 137 -0.81 -16.66 7.92
CA GLU A 137 -1.45 -17.32 9.06
C GLU A 137 -2.29 -16.35 9.89
N PHE A 138 -3.43 -15.90 9.33
CA PHE A 138 -4.40 -15.14 10.12
C PHE A 138 -4.93 -15.93 11.32
N ASP A 139 -5.29 -15.23 12.39
CA ASP A 139 -5.90 -15.83 13.58
C ASP A 139 -7.21 -16.52 13.21
N LYS A 140 -7.33 -17.81 13.59
CA LYS A 140 -8.46 -18.67 13.27
C LYS A 140 -9.05 -19.31 14.52
N ALA A 141 -10.35 -19.48 14.50
CA ALA A 141 -11.07 -20.31 15.47
C ALA A 141 -10.75 -21.81 15.26
N PRO A 142 -11.08 -22.67 16.23
CA PRO A 142 -10.81 -24.11 16.11
C PRO A 142 -11.45 -24.77 14.88
N ASP A 143 -12.50 -24.21 14.32
CA ASP A 143 -13.16 -24.68 13.10
C ASP A 143 -12.50 -24.18 11.80
N GLY A 144 -11.41 -23.44 11.90
CA GLY A 144 -10.69 -22.87 10.76
C GLY A 144 -11.21 -21.51 10.27
N THR A 145 -12.28 -20.98 10.83
CA THR A 145 -12.86 -19.69 10.47
C THR A 145 -11.95 -18.55 10.93
N MET A 146 -11.62 -17.60 10.07
CA MET A 146 -10.84 -16.42 10.43
C MET A 146 -11.58 -15.58 11.48
N ILE A 147 -10.88 -15.27 12.55
CA ILE A 147 -11.37 -14.41 13.63
C ILE A 147 -11.25 -12.94 13.17
N THR A 148 -12.28 -12.16 13.46
CA THR A 148 -12.25 -10.71 13.23
C THR A 148 -12.48 -9.94 14.52
N THR A 149 -11.78 -8.81 14.65
CA THR A 149 -11.89 -7.91 15.80
C THR A 149 -12.35 -6.51 15.37
N HIS A 150 -12.68 -5.65 16.33
CA HIS A 150 -12.93 -4.25 16.05
C HIS A 150 -11.62 -3.52 15.79
N GLY A 151 -11.55 -2.78 14.69
CA GLY A 151 -10.57 -1.71 14.51
C GLY A 151 -11.05 -0.41 15.16
N GLY A 152 -10.17 0.56 15.27
CA GLY A 152 -10.55 1.90 15.74
C GLY A 152 -11.61 2.53 14.83
N GLY A 153 -12.74 2.97 15.42
CA GLY A 153 -13.81 3.65 14.69
C GLY A 153 -14.70 2.77 13.80
N THR A 154 -14.55 1.44 13.85
CA THR A 154 -15.39 0.54 13.04
C THR A 154 -16.69 0.17 13.71
N SER A 155 -17.79 0.16 12.95
CA SER A 155 -19.12 -0.27 13.42
C SER A 155 -19.27 -1.80 13.47
N ARG A 156 -18.38 -2.55 12.81
CA ARG A 156 -18.40 -4.00 12.73
C ARG A 156 -17.01 -4.59 12.99
N LYS A 157 -16.96 -5.85 13.42
CA LYS A 157 -15.73 -6.64 13.54
C LYS A 157 -15.31 -7.10 12.16
N ARG A 158 -14.29 -6.49 11.58
CA ARG A 158 -13.78 -6.82 10.24
C ARG A 158 -12.26 -6.81 10.13
N MET A 159 -11.57 -6.60 11.26
CA MET A 159 -10.11 -6.57 11.25
C MET A 159 -9.57 -8.00 11.41
N HIS A 160 -8.91 -8.49 10.37
CA HIS A 160 -8.16 -9.74 10.33
C HIS A 160 -6.73 -9.46 10.78
N ALA A 161 -6.22 -10.27 11.68
CA ALA A 161 -4.89 -10.11 12.23
C ALA A 161 -4.14 -11.44 12.27
N ALA A 162 -2.83 -11.38 12.26
CA ALA A 162 -1.93 -12.45 12.66
C ALA A 162 -1.27 -12.02 13.97
N LYS A 163 -1.93 -12.31 15.08
CA LYS A 163 -1.55 -11.84 16.43
C LYS A 163 -1.33 -10.32 16.43
N ASP A 164 -0.11 -9.87 16.77
CA ASP A 164 0.27 -8.46 16.87
C ASP A 164 1.41 -8.10 15.89
N TYR A 165 1.57 -8.89 14.82
CA TYR A 165 2.62 -8.70 13.81
C TYR A 165 2.14 -8.99 12.39
N SER A 166 0.90 -8.64 12.09
CA SER A 166 0.25 -8.92 10.79
C SER A 166 1.08 -8.48 9.59
N GLY A 167 1.76 -7.34 9.68
CA GLY A 167 2.62 -6.86 8.60
C GLY A 167 3.84 -7.72 8.35
N ALA A 168 4.46 -8.25 9.41
CA ALA A 168 5.60 -9.16 9.30
C ALA A 168 5.18 -10.52 8.72
N GLU A 169 3.98 -10.97 9.06
CA GLU A 169 3.41 -12.21 8.54
C GLU A 169 3.07 -12.12 7.05
N ILE A 170 2.68 -10.94 6.57
CA ILE A 170 2.36 -10.69 5.17
C ILE A 170 3.61 -10.60 4.29
N MET A 171 4.74 -10.16 4.86
CA MET A 171 5.98 -9.87 4.10
C MET A 171 6.99 -10.99 4.15
#